data_544f3fccb8827303ec269bf4f14f79c2
#
_entry.id   544f3fccb8827303ec269bf4f14f79c2
#
_cell.length_a   1.000
_cell.length_b   1.000
_cell.length_c   1.000
_cell.angle_alpha   90.00
_cell.angle_beta   90.00
_cell.angle_gamma   90.00
#
_symmetry.space_group_name_H-M   'P 1'
#
loop_
_entity.id
_entity.type
_entity.pdbx_description
1 polymer ?
#
loop_
_entity_poly.entity_id
_entity_poly.type
_entity_poly.pdbx_seq_one_letter_code
_entity_poly.pdbx_strand_id
1 'polypeptide(L)'
;LITLNALCAADGVLIPIQCEYYALEGVSALMGTIQKVQKMNRRLAIEGVVLTMLDARTNLGVQVAQEVRKVFKNKVYKTVIPRNVRLGEAPSHGLPIHLYDPRSLGAQSYQQLATEFLEREQ
;
A
#
# COMPACT_ATOMS: atom_id res chain seq x y z
N LEU A 1 -13.57 13.30 -7.14
CA LEU A 1 -14.67 12.68 -7.89
C LEU A 1 -14.30 11.32 -8.48
N ILE A 2 -13.12 11.21 -9.07
CA ILE A 2 -12.63 9.93 -9.60
C ILE A 2 -12.47 8.91 -8.46
N THR A 3 -11.87 9.32 -7.35
CA THR A 3 -11.72 8.47 -6.17
C THR A 3 -13.06 7.99 -5.65
N LEU A 4 -14.01 8.90 -5.54
CA LEU A 4 -15.35 8.58 -5.06
C LEU A 4 -16.04 7.57 -5.97
N ASN A 5 -15.98 7.79 -7.28
CA ASN A 5 -16.58 6.86 -8.25
C ASN A 5 -15.94 5.48 -8.19
N ALA A 6 -14.62 5.42 -8.09
CA ALA A 6 -13.89 4.15 -7.98
C ALA A 6 -14.29 3.39 -6.73
N LEU A 7 -14.38 4.06 -5.59
CA LEU A 7 -14.77 3.43 -4.32
C LEU A 7 -16.22 2.94 -4.35
N CYS A 8 -17.11 3.68 -5.00
CA CYS A 8 -18.50 3.25 -5.14
C CYS A 8 -18.63 1.99 -6.01
N ALA A 9 -17.74 1.80 -6.97
CA ALA A 9 -17.76 0.65 -7.88
C ALA A 9 -16.97 -0.55 -7.34
N ALA A 10 -16.02 -0.34 -6.44
CA ALA A 10 -15.11 -1.39 -5.99
C ALA A 10 -15.76 -2.33 -4.97
N ASP A 11 -15.24 -3.53 -4.91
CA ASP A 11 -15.60 -4.51 -3.87
C ASP A 11 -14.65 -4.42 -2.68
N GLY A 12 -13.41 -4.01 -2.91
CA GLY A 12 -12.41 -3.86 -1.87
C GLY A 12 -11.39 -2.79 -2.22
N VAL A 13 -10.63 -2.37 -1.21
CA VAL A 13 -9.60 -1.35 -1.34
C VAL A 13 -8.28 -1.89 -0.80
N LEU A 14 -7.25 -1.84 -1.63
CA LEU A 14 -5.86 -2.06 -1.21
C LEU A 14 -5.19 -0.70 -1.10
N ILE A 15 -4.69 -0.36 0.07
CA ILE A 15 -4.17 0.97 0.36
C ILE A 15 -2.64 0.92 0.48
N PRO A 16 -1.90 1.44 -0.50
CA PRO A 16 -0.46 1.66 -0.32
C PRO A 16 -0.23 2.95 0.46
N ILE A 17 0.62 2.89 1.46
CA ILE A 17 0.98 4.04 2.29
C ILE A 17 2.48 4.25 2.22
N GLN A 18 2.89 5.41 1.69
CA GLN A 18 4.29 5.80 1.71
C GLN A 18 4.68 6.19 3.14
N CYS A 19 5.80 5.66 3.61
CA CYS A 19 6.28 5.92 4.97
C CYS A 19 7.00 7.25 5.05
N GLU A 20 6.26 8.35 4.85
CA GLU A 20 6.74 9.72 4.83
C GLU A 20 5.94 10.60 5.79
N TYR A 21 6.38 11.85 5.96
CA TYR A 21 5.89 12.76 7.00
C TYR A 21 4.36 12.96 6.98
N TYR A 22 3.77 13.14 5.81
CA TYR A 22 2.33 13.46 5.69
C TYR A 22 1.44 12.23 5.53
N ALA A 23 2.00 11.03 5.68
CA ALA A 23 1.24 9.80 5.43
C ALA A 23 0.01 9.67 6.34
N LEU A 24 0.15 10.01 7.61
CA LEU A 24 -0.94 9.85 8.58
C LEU A 24 -2.11 10.79 8.31
N GLU A 25 -1.83 12.03 7.85
CA GLU A 25 -2.88 12.96 7.46
C GLU A 25 -3.66 12.44 6.26
N GLY A 26 -2.96 11.96 5.25
CA GLY A 26 -3.57 11.37 4.06
C GLY A 26 -4.42 10.15 4.40
N VAL A 27 -3.95 9.33 5.32
CA VAL A 27 -4.68 8.14 5.79
C VAL A 27 -5.99 8.55 6.47
N SER A 28 -5.96 9.55 7.35
CA SER A 28 -7.16 10.02 8.04
C SER A 28 -8.21 10.53 7.05
N ALA A 29 -7.78 11.31 6.05
CA ALA A 29 -8.67 11.82 5.02
C ALA A 29 -9.27 10.68 4.19
N LEU A 30 -8.46 9.70 3.81
CA LEU A 30 -8.91 8.55 3.03
C LEU A 30 -9.91 7.71 3.84
N MET A 31 -9.65 7.47 5.11
CA MET A 31 -10.56 6.71 5.97
C MET A 31 -11.92 7.39 6.08
N GLY A 32 -11.94 8.72 6.20
CA GLY A 32 -13.19 9.46 6.21
C GLY A 32 -13.98 9.28 4.92
N THR A 33 -13.30 9.31 3.78
CA THR A 33 -13.93 9.09 2.47
C THR A 33 -14.48 7.65 2.37
N ILE A 34 -13.68 6.66 2.79
CA ILE A 34 -14.10 5.26 2.75
C ILE A 34 -15.35 5.04 3.61
N GLN A 35 -15.38 5.60 4.81
CA GLN A 35 -16.52 5.46 5.71
C GLN A 35 -17.78 6.06 5.10
N LYS A 36 -17.67 7.21 4.44
CA LYS A 36 -18.82 7.82 3.74
C LYS A 36 -19.32 6.94 2.60
N VAL A 37 -18.41 6.38 1.81
CA VAL A 37 -18.76 5.53 0.68
C VAL A 37 -19.40 4.22 1.16
N GLN A 38 -18.97 3.68 2.28
CA GLN A 38 -19.51 2.44 2.83
C GLN A 38 -20.99 2.55 3.16
N LYS A 39 -21.50 3.77 3.36
CA LYS A 39 -22.95 3.98 3.54
C LYS A 39 -23.72 3.73 2.25
N MET A 40 -23.12 3.96 1.10
CA MET A 40 -23.73 3.75 -0.22
C MET A 40 -23.33 2.41 -0.83
N ASN A 41 -22.11 1.96 -0.56
CA ASN A 41 -21.57 0.69 -1.05
C ASN A 41 -21.15 -0.15 0.16
N ARG A 42 -22.07 -0.96 0.66
CA ARG A 42 -21.84 -1.78 1.86
C ARG A 42 -20.87 -2.94 1.62
N ARG A 43 -20.59 -3.27 0.37
CA ARG A 43 -19.63 -4.33 0.02
C ARG A 43 -18.21 -3.87 0.14
N LEU A 44 -17.99 -2.56 0.13
CA LEU A 44 -16.63 -2.01 0.18
C LEU A 44 -15.96 -2.36 1.49
N ALA A 45 -14.85 -3.06 1.41
CA ALA A 45 -14.03 -3.44 2.57
C ALA A 45 -12.57 -3.09 2.29
N ILE A 46 -11.82 -2.89 3.37
CA ILE A 46 -10.36 -2.70 3.24
C ILE A 46 -9.74 -4.09 3.12
N GLU A 47 -9.23 -4.41 1.92
CA GLU A 47 -8.53 -5.67 1.65
C GLU A 47 -7.23 -5.75 2.42
N GLY A 48 -6.51 -4.65 2.46
CA GLY A 48 -5.25 -4.59 3.17
C GLY A 48 -4.55 -3.26 2.98
N VAL A 49 -3.50 -3.09 3.76
CA VAL A 49 -2.65 -1.91 3.73
C VAL A 49 -1.22 -2.37 3.52
N VAL A 50 -0.53 -1.82 2.53
CA VAL A 50 0.87 -2.13 2.28
C VAL A 50 1.73 -0.89 2.49
N LEU A 51 2.78 -1.04 3.30
CA LEU A 51 3.74 0.03 3.54
C LEU A 51 4.73 0.06 2.39
N THR A 52 4.91 1.25 1.82
CA THR A 52 5.83 1.42 0.69
C THR A 52 6.88 2.49 1.01
N MET A 53 7.95 2.50 0.25
CA MET A 53 9.05 3.47 0.35
C MET A 53 9.61 3.57 1.77
N LEU A 54 9.60 2.45 2.51
CA LEU A 54 10.14 2.43 3.86
C LEU A 54 11.65 2.42 3.81
N ASP A 55 12.26 3.38 4.50
CA ASP A 55 13.68 3.39 4.80
C ASP A 55 13.84 3.10 6.29
N ALA A 56 14.21 1.86 6.61
CA ALA A 56 14.33 1.42 8.00
C ALA A 56 15.46 2.13 8.77
N ARG A 57 16.33 2.85 8.06
CA ARG A 57 17.42 3.64 8.68
C ARG A 57 16.89 4.95 9.26
N THR A 58 15.68 5.38 8.89
CA THR A 58 15.11 6.63 9.37
C THR A 58 14.14 6.37 10.52
N ASN A 59 14.23 7.18 11.57
CA ASN A 59 13.28 7.11 12.68
C ASN A 59 11.86 7.45 12.22
N LEU A 60 11.74 8.41 11.32
CA LEU A 60 10.44 8.83 10.82
C LEU A 60 9.72 7.69 10.09
N GLY A 61 10.41 6.98 9.21
CA GLY A 61 9.82 5.85 8.50
C GLY A 61 9.33 4.76 9.44
N VAL A 62 10.14 4.43 10.45
CA VAL A 62 9.78 3.42 11.46
C VAL A 62 8.58 3.88 12.28
N GLN A 63 8.52 5.15 12.66
CA GLN A 63 7.40 5.69 13.42
C GLN A 63 6.10 5.66 12.62
N VAL A 64 6.14 6.05 11.35
CA VAL A 64 4.97 5.99 10.47
C VAL A 64 4.46 4.55 10.36
N ALA A 65 5.37 3.60 10.13
CA ALA A 65 5.01 2.19 10.04
C ALA A 65 4.34 1.69 11.31
N GLN A 66 4.86 2.07 12.48
CA GLN A 66 4.27 1.67 13.76
C GLN A 66 2.87 2.24 13.95
N GLU A 67 2.67 3.52 13.61
CA GLU A 67 1.35 4.15 13.73
C GLU A 67 0.33 3.52 12.79
N VAL A 68 0.72 3.23 11.56
CA VAL A 68 -0.16 2.57 10.59
C VAL A 68 -0.56 1.18 11.12
N ARG A 69 0.38 0.44 11.69
CA ARG A 69 0.08 -0.88 12.25
C ARG A 69 -0.87 -0.82 13.44
N LYS A 70 -0.79 0.24 14.24
CA LYS A 70 -1.74 0.44 15.36
C LYS A 70 -3.15 0.70 14.85
N VAL A 71 -3.29 1.48 13.77
CA VAL A 71 -4.60 1.86 13.23
C VAL A 71 -5.26 0.71 12.49
N PHE A 72 -4.52 0.04 11.61
CA PHE A 72 -5.09 -0.98 10.71
C PHE A 72 -4.89 -2.41 11.19
N LYS A 73 -4.04 -2.63 12.18
CA LYS A 73 -3.82 -3.92 12.85
C LYS A 73 -3.54 -5.06 11.84
N ASN A 74 -4.37 -6.08 11.82
CA ASN A 74 -4.18 -7.24 10.95
C ASN A 74 -4.42 -6.99 9.47
N LYS A 75 -4.92 -5.81 9.10
CA LYS A 75 -5.08 -5.43 7.70
C LYS A 75 -3.75 -5.08 7.05
N VAL A 76 -2.73 -4.71 7.83
CA VAL A 76 -1.43 -4.37 7.29
C VAL A 76 -0.71 -5.65 6.85
N TYR A 77 -0.22 -5.65 5.60
CA TYR A 77 0.56 -6.77 5.09
C TYR A 77 1.88 -6.89 5.82
N LYS A 78 2.35 -8.11 6.01
CA LYS A 78 3.69 -8.37 6.57
C LYS A 78 4.76 -7.90 5.61
N THR A 79 4.50 -8.03 4.31
CA THR A 79 5.41 -7.56 3.27
C THR A 79 5.46 -6.04 3.28
N VAL A 80 6.66 -5.49 3.23
CA VAL A 80 6.92 -4.06 3.13
C VAL A 80 7.69 -3.81 1.85
N ILE A 81 7.31 -2.78 1.11
CA ILE A 81 8.06 -2.37 -0.08
C ILE A 81 9.06 -1.31 0.36
N PRO A 82 10.36 -1.62 0.33
CA PRO A 82 11.37 -0.66 0.76
C PRO A 82 11.62 0.40 -0.30
N ARG A 83 12.25 1.50 0.10
CA ARG A 83 12.77 2.45 -0.86
C ARG A 83 13.88 1.75 -1.66
N ASN A 84 13.70 1.70 -2.99
CA ASN A 84 14.62 0.97 -3.87
C ASN A 84 14.75 1.72 -5.19
N VAL A 85 15.99 2.03 -5.56
CA VAL A 85 16.31 2.84 -6.75
C VAL A 85 15.80 2.16 -8.02
N ARG A 86 15.88 0.84 -8.10
CA ARG A 86 15.45 0.10 -9.30
C ARG A 86 13.98 0.27 -9.58
N LEU A 87 13.14 0.41 -8.53
CA LEU A 87 11.72 0.69 -8.71
C LEU A 87 11.46 2.04 -9.35
N GLY A 88 12.31 3.03 -9.03
CA GLY A 88 12.23 4.35 -9.65
C GLY A 88 12.74 4.36 -11.09
N GLU A 89 13.70 3.50 -11.41
CA GLU A 89 14.29 3.42 -12.74
C GLU A 89 13.41 2.68 -13.77
N ALA A 90 12.71 1.64 -13.33
CA ALA A 90 11.97 0.75 -14.25
C ALA A 90 11.00 1.49 -15.17
N PRO A 91 10.19 2.46 -14.68
CA PRO A 91 9.28 3.20 -15.58
C PRO A 91 9.98 3.95 -16.69
N SER A 92 11.22 4.44 -16.45
CA SER A 92 12.02 5.12 -17.49
C SER A 92 12.34 4.21 -18.66
N HIS A 93 12.39 2.91 -18.43
CA HIS A 93 12.67 1.91 -19.44
C HIS A 93 11.38 1.27 -19.98
N GLY A 94 10.22 1.72 -19.52
CA GLY A 94 8.93 1.17 -19.95
C GLY A 94 8.72 -0.28 -19.52
N LEU A 95 9.38 -0.73 -18.46
CA LEU A 95 9.32 -2.12 -18.00
C LEU A 95 8.80 -2.22 -16.58
N PRO A 96 8.03 -3.26 -16.25
CA PRO A 96 7.74 -3.58 -14.87
C PRO A 96 9.01 -4.08 -14.17
N ILE A 97 9.03 -3.95 -12.85
CA ILE A 97 10.25 -4.26 -12.09
C ILE A 97 10.74 -5.70 -12.27
N HIS A 98 9.84 -6.66 -12.41
CA HIS A 98 10.23 -8.05 -12.55
C HIS A 98 10.90 -8.36 -13.88
N LEU A 99 10.70 -7.51 -14.89
CA LEU A 99 11.42 -7.61 -16.18
C LEU A 99 12.66 -6.72 -16.19
N TYR A 100 12.60 -5.57 -15.53
CA TYR A 100 13.73 -4.63 -15.50
C TYR A 100 14.90 -5.17 -14.68
N ASP A 101 14.61 -5.58 -13.44
CA ASP A 101 15.63 -6.15 -12.54
C ASP A 101 14.97 -7.17 -11.62
N PRO A 102 14.85 -8.43 -12.08
CA PRO A 102 14.16 -9.46 -11.30
C PRO A 102 14.87 -9.84 -9.99
N ARG A 103 16.16 -9.51 -9.84
CA ARG A 103 16.93 -9.80 -8.63
C ARG A 103 16.91 -8.65 -7.65
N SER A 104 16.36 -7.49 -8.01
CA SER A 104 16.32 -6.33 -7.12
C SER A 104 15.47 -6.63 -5.90
N LEU A 105 15.78 -5.93 -4.81
CA LEU A 105 14.98 -6.00 -3.59
C LEU A 105 13.53 -5.57 -3.87
N GLY A 106 13.35 -4.56 -4.74
CA GLY A 106 12.02 -4.11 -5.13
C GLY A 106 11.21 -5.20 -5.82
N ALA A 107 11.82 -5.93 -6.77
CA ALA A 107 11.13 -7.03 -7.46
C ALA A 107 10.76 -8.14 -6.47
N GLN A 108 11.67 -8.52 -5.59
CA GLN A 108 11.41 -9.56 -4.59
C GLN A 108 10.30 -9.15 -3.65
N SER A 109 10.27 -7.89 -3.22
CA SER A 109 9.25 -7.39 -2.30
C SER A 109 7.87 -7.40 -2.94
N TYR A 110 7.74 -6.97 -4.18
CA TYR A 110 6.46 -7.02 -4.88
C TYR A 110 5.99 -8.45 -5.12
N GLN A 111 6.92 -9.36 -5.38
CA GLN A 111 6.56 -10.78 -5.52
C GLN A 111 6.04 -11.35 -4.20
N GLN A 112 6.68 -11.01 -3.09
CA GLN A 112 6.22 -11.40 -1.76
C GLN A 112 4.83 -10.82 -1.46
N LEU A 113 4.60 -9.56 -1.86
CA LEU A 113 3.30 -8.93 -1.68
C LEU A 113 2.22 -9.67 -2.46
N ALA A 114 2.49 -10.02 -3.71
CA ALA A 114 1.56 -10.77 -4.54
C ALA A 114 1.21 -12.12 -3.92
N THR A 115 2.22 -12.83 -3.41
CA THR A 115 2.02 -14.11 -2.75
C THR A 115 1.17 -13.95 -1.49
N GLU A 116 1.46 -12.97 -0.67
CA GLU A 116 0.71 -12.71 0.56
C GLU A 116 -0.73 -12.32 0.25
N PHE A 117 -0.94 -11.50 -0.77
CA PHE A 117 -2.28 -11.12 -1.22
C PHE A 117 -3.10 -12.35 -1.60
N LEU A 118 -2.52 -13.24 -2.41
CA LEU A 118 -3.22 -14.44 -2.85
C LEU A 118 -3.53 -15.39 -1.68
N GLU A 119 -2.63 -15.50 -0.72
CA GLU A 119 -2.85 -16.31 0.48
C GLU A 119 -4.01 -15.77 1.33
N ARG A 120 -4.14 -14.45 1.42
CA ARG A 120 -5.23 -13.81 2.17
C ARG A 120 -6.59 -14.00 1.51
N GLU A 121 -6.61 -14.13 0.19
CA GLU A 121 -7.86 -14.35 -0.56
C GLU A 121 -8.40 -15.77 -0.37
N GLN A 122 -7.57 -16.66 0.08
CA GLN A 122 -7.98 -18.03 0.40
C GLN A 122 -8.54 -18.08 1.82
#